data_c89f0d29e57033c81977f0a6a1201df2
#
_entry.id   c89f0d29e57033c81977f0a6a1201df2
#
_cell.length_a   1.000
_cell.length_b   1.000
_cell.length_c   1.000
_cell.angle_alpha   90.00
_cell.angle_beta   90.00
_cell.angle_gamma   90.00
#
_symmetry.space_group_name_H-M   'P 1'
#
loop_
_entity.id
_entity.type
_entity.pdbx_description
1 polymer ?
#
loop_
_entity_poly.entity_id
_entity_poly.type
_entity_poly.pdbx_seq_one_letter_code
_entity_poly.pdbx_strand_id
1 'polypeptide(L)'
;AGRRLLEKAESAKTVDSTAVKVGALDASQADTVPVKSVIFDSPETFVERLWPLAQEAGRQLGVDPKAILAQAALETGWGKFPIAKADGSASFNMFGIKADSRWQGDRAVVTTLEYEDGVAKKQKAPFRAYNSFSESFNDYARFLQDSERYKDALMAGDNAAMFAAYLQKGGYATDPNYSQKIGNILSTKWFKTLL
;
A
#
# COMPACT_ATOMS: atom_id res chain seq x y z
N ALA A 1 -2.14 -3.40 12.96
CA ALA A 1 -1.94 -3.62 11.53
C ALA A 1 -0.91 -4.71 11.33
N GLY A 2 -1.35 -5.85 10.83
CA GLY A 2 -0.47 -6.97 10.55
C GLY A 2 0.19 -6.79 9.19
N ARG A 3 1.43 -7.18 9.10
CA ARG A 3 2.19 -7.14 7.87
C ARG A 3 1.83 -8.31 6.97
N ARG A 4 1.70 -8.04 5.69
CA ARG A 4 1.61 -9.03 4.65
C ARG A 4 3.03 -9.48 4.24
N LEU A 5 3.36 -10.75 4.44
CA LEU A 5 4.43 -11.42 3.70
C LEU A 5 3.78 -12.20 2.57
N LEU A 6 4.07 -11.80 1.36
CA LEU A 6 3.63 -12.51 0.17
C LEU A 6 4.51 -13.73 -0.02
N GLU A 7 3.93 -14.89 0.13
CA GLU A 7 4.53 -16.10 -0.36
C GLU A 7 4.43 -16.10 -1.89
N LYS A 8 5.57 -16.25 -2.54
CA LYS A 8 5.73 -16.36 -3.97
C LYS A 8 4.94 -17.56 -4.48
N ALA A 9 3.86 -17.32 -5.20
CA ALA A 9 3.25 -18.35 -6.02
C ALA A 9 4.12 -18.50 -7.26
N GLU A 10 4.93 -19.54 -7.28
CA GLU A 10 5.64 -20.00 -8.46
C GLU A 10 4.63 -20.69 -9.37
N SER A 11 4.18 -20.02 -10.38
CA SER A 11 3.83 -20.58 -11.70
C SER A 11 3.20 -19.50 -12.56
N ALA A 12 3.97 -18.87 -13.41
CA ALA A 12 3.42 -18.11 -14.52
C ALA A 12 4.06 -18.56 -15.83
N LYS A 13 3.32 -19.35 -16.55
CA LYS A 13 3.53 -19.55 -17.99
C LYS A 13 3.10 -18.31 -18.74
N THR A 14 4.00 -17.84 -19.58
CA THR A 14 3.90 -16.88 -20.68
C THR A 14 2.51 -16.79 -21.31
N VAL A 15 1.97 -15.57 -21.45
CA VAL A 15 1.02 -15.21 -22.51
C VAL A 15 1.21 -13.75 -22.92
N ASP A 16 1.43 -13.64 -24.17
CA ASP A 16 1.36 -12.63 -25.21
C ASP A 16 0.80 -11.22 -24.88
N SER A 17 1.57 -10.25 -25.45
CA SER A 17 1.38 -8.82 -25.40
C SER A 17 0.29 -8.39 -26.41
N THR A 18 -0.80 -7.83 -25.92
CA THR A 18 -1.65 -6.98 -26.75
C THR A 18 -2.01 -5.70 -26.00
N ALA A 19 -1.50 -4.60 -26.52
CA ALA A 19 -1.81 -3.26 -26.05
C ALA A 19 -3.29 -2.92 -26.27
N VAL A 20 -4.03 -2.61 -25.21
CA VAL A 20 -5.41 -2.13 -25.29
C VAL A 20 -5.44 -0.62 -25.11
N LYS A 21 -5.91 0.06 -26.15
CA LYS A 21 -6.23 1.50 -26.17
C LYS A 21 -7.31 1.82 -25.13
N VAL A 22 -7.03 2.83 -24.31
CA VAL A 22 -8.03 3.38 -23.38
C VAL A 22 -9.01 4.25 -24.13
N GLY A 23 -10.22 3.75 -24.33
CA GLY A 23 -11.38 4.52 -24.75
C GLY A 23 -12.19 4.97 -23.52
N ALA A 24 -12.70 6.19 -23.56
CA ALA A 24 -13.56 6.76 -22.53
C ALA A 24 -14.83 5.89 -22.36
N LEU A 25 -15.14 5.49 -21.14
CA LEU A 25 -16.32 4.67 -20.81
C LEU A 25 -17.28 5.41 -19.88
N ASP A 26 -18.53 5.26 -20.22
CA ASP A 26 -19.74 5.82 -19.66
C ASP A 26 -20.03 5.32 -18.23
N ALA A 27 -20.53 6.19 -17.37
CA ALA A 27 -20.65 5.99 -15.93
C ALA A 27 -21.96 5.28 -15.53
N SER A 28 -22.10 3.98 -15.81
CA SER A 28 -23.27 3.24 -15.28
C SER A 28 -23.07 1.75 -14.94
N GLN A 29 -21.84 1.25 -14.96
CA GLN A 29 -21.47 0.01 -14.27
C GLN A 29 -20.14 0.32 -13.56
N ALA A 30 -20.03 0.04 -12.26
CA ALA A 30 -18.77 0.09 -11.56
C ALA A 30 -17.86 -1.01 -12.15
N ASP A 31 -17.19 -0.69 -13.26
CA ASP A 31 -16.30 -1.61 -13.94
C ASP A 31 -15.17 -1.98 -12.98
N THR A 32 -15.19 -3.23 -12.55
CA THR A 32 -14.15 -3.79 -11.70
C THR A 32 -12.84 -3.82 -12.48
N VAL A 33 -11.85 -3.08 -12.01
CA VAL A 33 -10.53 -3.01 -12.63
C VAL A 33 -9.79 -4.32 -12.34
N PRO A 34 -9.38 -5.10 -13.36
CA PRO A 34 -8.61 -6.32 -13.14
C PRO A 34 -7.30 -6.03 -12.39
N VAL A 35 -6.94 -6.86 -11.40
CA VAL A 35 -5.72 -6.66 -10.61
C VAL A 35 -4.46 -6.58 -11.48
N LYS A 36 -4.42 -7.28 -12.59
CA LYS A 36 -3.27 -7.27 -13.52
C LYS A 36 -3.02 -5.91 -14.17
N SER A 37 -4.06 -5.09 -14.35
CA SER A 37 -3.94 -3.76 -14.98
C SER A 37 -3.43 -2.67 -14.03
N VAL A 38 -3.30 -2.97 -12.75
CA VAL A 38 -2.75 -2.06 -11.74
C VAL A 38 -1.34 -2.45 -11.28
N ILE A 39 -0.72 -3.44 -11.92
CA ILE A 39 0.67 -3.80 -11.67
C ILE A 39 1.59 -2.77 -12.32
N PHE A 40 2.62 -2.37 -11.59
CA PHE A 40 3.62 -1.44 -12.09
C PHE A 40 4.80 -2.20 -12.71
N ASP A 41 5.27 -1.74 -13.86
CA ASP A 41 6.37 -2.37 -14.60
C ASP A 41 7.73 -2.12 -13.95
N SER A 42 7.89 -0.97 -13.30
CA SER A 42 9.16 -0.56 -12.70
C SER A 42 8.96 0.33 -11.47
N PRO A 43 10.00 0.48 -10.63
CA PRO A 43 9.99 1.48 -9.56
C PRO A 43 9.79 2.91 -10.05
N GLU A 44 10.31 3.24 -11.23
CA GLU A 44 10.14 4.56 -11.85
C GLU A 44 8.66 4.85 -12.11
N THR A 45 7.95 3.96 -12.78
CA THR A 45 6.52 4.13 -13.08
C THR A 45 5.67 4.14 -11.81
N PHE A 46 6.05 3.37 -10.80
CA PHE A 46 5.41 3.41 -9.49
C PHE A 46 5.54 4.79 -8.85
N VAL A 47 6.75 5.33 -8.78
CA VAL A 47 7.03 6.64 -8.20
C VAL A 47 6.34 7.74 -8.99
N GLU A 48 6.51 7.77 -10.31
CA GLU A 48 5.93 8.79 -11.17
C GLU A 48 4.40 8.87 -11.04
N ARG A 49 3.75 7.73 -11.05
CA ARG A 49 2.28 7.65 -11.01
C ARG A 49 1.70 7.97 -9.63
N LEU A 50 2.37 7.57 -8.54
CA LEU A 50 1.82 7.69 -7.19
C LEU A 50 2.36 8.89 -6.40
N TRP A 51 3.42 9.55 -6.88
CA TRP A 51 3.99 10.71 -6.20
C TRP A 51 2.99 11.83 -5.95
N PRO A 52 2.14 12.25 -6.91
CA PRO A 52 1.14 13.29 -6.64
C PRO A 52 0.16 12.91 -5.52
N LEU A 53 -0.20 11.64 -5.40
CA LEU A 53 -1.09 11.15 -4.34
C LEU A 53 -0.38 11.15 -2.97
N ALA A 54 0.90 10.79 -2.96
CA ALA A 54 1.72 10.87 -1.74
C ALA A 54 1.89 12.33 -1.28
N GLN A 55 2.10 13.27 -2.20
CA GLN A 55 2.18 14.70 -1.89
C GLN A 55 0.88 15.22 -1.26
N GLU A 56 -0.27 14.83 -1.80
CA GLU A 56 -1.56 15.23 -1.24
C GLU A 56 -1.77 14.68 0.18
N ALA A 57 -1.50 13.38 0.36
CA ALA A 57 -1.59 12.76 1.69
C ALA A 57 -0.59 13.37 2.68
N GLY A 58 0.63 13.68 2.23
CA GLY A 58 1.65 14.35 3.04
C GLY A 58 1.21 15.74 3.51
N ARG A 59 0.60 16.54 2.63
CA ARG A 59 0.02 17.85 3.00
C ARG A 59 -1.08 17.69 4.03
N GLN A 60 -1.97 16.72 3.83
CA GLN A 60 -3.08 16.46 4.76
C GLN A 60 -2.57 16.04 6.15
N LEU A 61 -1.52 15.24 6.21
CA LEU A 61 -0.95 14.72 7.45
C LEU A 61 0.11 15.63 8.08
N GLY A 62 0.67 16.56 7.32
CA GLY A 62 1.81 17.37 7.76
C GLY A 62 3.12 16.57 7.89
N VAL A 63 3.33 15.56 7.04
CA VAL A 63 4.52 14.71 7.05
C VAL A 63 5.17 14.62 5.68
N ASP A 64 6.42 14.16 5.64
CA ASP A 64 7.16 14.00 4.38
C ASP A 64 6.46 12.98 3.45
N PRO A 65 6.02 13.40 2.26
CA PRO A 65 5.36 12.51 1.30
C PRO A 65 6.25 11.36 0.83
N LYS A 66 7.57 11.50 0.89
CA LYS A 66 8.52 10.42 0.57
C LYS A 66 8.33 9.21 1.50
N ALA A 67 8.09 9.47 2.79
CA ALA A 67 7.83 8.40 3.75
C ALA A 67 6.55 7.63 3.42
N ILE A 68 5.49 8.33 3.01
CA ILE A 68 4.21 7.73 2.61
C ILE A 68 4.41 6.85 1.36
N LEU A 69 5.08 7.38 0.34
CA LEU A 69 5.32 6.62 -0.89
C LEU A 69 6.24 5.42 -0.65
N ALA A 70 7.27 5.57 0.19
CA ALA A 70 8.17 4.47 0.56
C ALA A 70 7.41 3.36 1.31
N GLN A 71 6.46 3.72 2.15
CA GLN A 71 5.59 2.76 2.82
C GLN A 71 4.73 1.99 1.80
N ALA A 72 4.10 2.68 0.85
CA ALA A 72 3.34 2.03 -0.22
C ALA A 72 4.23 1.09 -1.07
N ALA A 73 5.46 1.50 -1.38
CA ALA A 73 6.41 0.66 -2.09
C ALA A 73 6.77 -0.62 -1.30
N LEU A 74 6.97 -0.50 0.02
CA LEU A 74 7.25 -1.64 0.88
C LEU A 74 6.06 -2.60 0.96
N GLU A 75 4.86 -2.08 1.17
CA GLU A 75 3.65 -2.90 1.36
C GLU A 75 3.23 -3.66 0.09
N THR A 76 3.51 -3.12 -1.08
CA THR A 76 3.10 -3.68 -2.37
C THR A 76 4.23 -4.26 -3.20
N GLY A 77 5.47 -4.25 -2.68
CA GLY A 77 6.64 -4.64 -3.47
C GLY A 77 6.78 -3.79 -4.75
N TRP A 78 6.73 -2.46 -4.59
CA TRP A 78 6.75 -1.51 -5.71
C TRP A 78 5.57 -1.69 -6.68
N GLY A 79 4.42 -2.08 -6.15
CA GLY A 79 3.20 -2.31 -6.93
C GLY A 79 3.19 -3.61 -7.75
N LYS A 80 4.17 -4.48 -7.57
CA LYS A 80 4.23 -5.78 -8.25
C LYS A 80 3.30 -6.83 -7.64
N PHE A 81 2.94 -6.65 -6.37
CA PHE A 81 2.13 -7.61 -5.62
C PHE A 81 0.89 -6.95 -5.02
N PRO A 82 -0.04 -6.45 -5.87
CA PRO A 82 -1.27 -5.84 -5.40
C PRO A 82 -2.19 -6.86 -4.73
N ILE A 83 -2.99 -6.39 -3.78
CA ILE A 83 -4.05 -7.20 -3.19
C ILE A 83 -5.22 -7.28 -4.18
N ALA A 84 -5.66 -8.51 -4.49
CA ALA A 84 -6.83 -8.75 -5.33
C ALA A 84 -8.05 -9.11 -4.50
N LYS A 85 -9.24 -8.72 -4.95
CA LYS A 85 -10.52 -9.23 -4.47
C LYS A 85 -10.74 -10.66 -4.98
N ALA A 86 -11.75 -11.36 -4.42
CA ALA A 86 -12.06 -12.74 -4.78
C ALA A 86 -12.41 -12.92 -6.26
N ASP A 87 -12.96 -11.90 -6.90
CA ASP A 87 -13.30 -11.88 -8.32
C ASP A 87 -12.12 -11.57 -9.27
N GLY A 88 -10.91 -11.38 -8.70
CA GLY A 88 -9.70 -11.04 -9.45
C GLY A 88 -9.55 -9.54 -9.74
N SER A 89 -10.47 -8.70 -9.29
CA SER A 89 -10.35 -7.25 -9.43
C SER A 89 -9.38 -6.66 -8.40
N ALA A 90 -8.85 -5.46 -8.71
CA ALA A 90 -7.93 -4.74 -7.84
C ALA A 90 -8.63 -4.22 -6.58
N SER A 91 -7.97 -4.34 -5.43
CA SER A 91 -8.40 -3.68 -4.20
C SER A 91 -7.90 -2.25 -4.07
N PHE A 92 -6.89 -1.86 -4.84
CA PHE A 92 -6.16 -0.59 -4.72
C PHE A 92 -5.56 -0.33 -3.33
N ASN A 93 -5.52 -1.33 -2.45
CA ASN A 93 -4.98 -1.18 -1.11
C ASN A 93 -3.44 -1.12 -1.14
N MET A 94 -2.91 0.10 -1.02
CA MET A 94 -1.48 0.37 -1.13
C MET A 94 -0.74 0.28 0.20
N PHE A 95 -1.45 0.26 1.33
CA PHE A 95 -0.87 0.38 2.66
C PHE A 95 -1.10 -0.83 3.56
N GLY A 96 -1.67 -1.91 3.03
CA GLY A 96 -1.94 -3.12 3.78
C GLY A 96 -2.93 -2.92 4.93
N ILE A 97 -3.89 -2.00 4.80
CA ILE A 97 -4.85 -1.70 5.85
C ILE A 97 -5.90 -2.79 5.91
N LYS A 98 -6.00 -3.44 7.07
CA LYS A 98 -7.03 -4.45 7.32
C LYS A 98 -8.42 -3.81 7.48
N ALA A 99 -9.45 -4.52 7.01
CA ALA A 99 -10.84 -4.17 7.22
C ALA A 99 -11.33 -4.75 8.55
N ASP A 100 -11.46 -3.90 9.55
CA ASP A 100 -12.07 -4.26 10.83
C ASP A 100 -13.61 -4.11 10.78
N SER A 101 -14.29 -4.32 11.92
CA SER A 101 -15.74 -4.22 12.02
C SER A 101 -16.31 -2.83 11.72
N ARG A 102 -15.50 -1.78 11.80
CA ARG A 102 -15.90 -0.38 11.52
C ARG A 102 -15.85 -0.05 10.03
N TRP A 103 -15.14 -0.87 9.23
CA TRP A 103 -15.04 -0.66 7.80
C TRP A 103 -16.33 -1.05 7.07
N GLN A 104 -16.95 -0.09 6.40
CA GLN A 104 -18.22 -0.26 5.67
C GLN A 104 -18.06 -0.46 4.17
N GLY A 105 -16.83 -0.29 3.64
CA GLY A 105 -16.55 -0.48 2.22
C GLY A 105 -16.29 -1.94 1.83
N ASP A 106 -15.90 -2.14 0.60
CA ASP A 106 -15.54 -3.44 0.04
C ASP A 106 -14.33 -4.06 0.76
N ARG A 107 -14.24 -5.38 0.69
CA ARG A 107 -13.16 -6.18 1.30
C ARG A 107 -12.48 -7.08 0.28
N ALA A 108 -11.17 -7.23 0.44
CA ALA A 108 -10.39 -8.26 -0.22
C ALA A 108 -9.89 -9.24 0.85
N VAL A 109 -10.32 -10.49 0.78
CA VAL A 109 -9.89 -11.54 1.73
C VAL A 109 -8.73 -12.30 1.13
N VAL A 110 -7.57 -12.23 1.77
CA VAL A 110 -6.36 -12.89 1.29
C VAL A 110 -5.70 -13.70 2.40
N THR A 111 -4.94 -14.72 2.02
CA THR A 111 -4.11 -15.46 2.95
C THR A 111 -2.84 -14.66 3.23
N THR A 112 -2.59 -14.40 4.50
CA THR A 112 -1.39 -13.71 4.99
C THR A 112 -0.56 -14.64 5.85
N LEU A 113 0.72 -14.32 5.98
CA LEU A 113 1.61 -14.92 6.95
C LEU A 113 1.73 -13.93 8.12
N GLU A 114 1.26 -14.35 9.28
CA GLU A 114 1.39 -13.59 10.52
C GLU A 114 2.34 -14.33 11.46
N TYR A 115 3.06 -13.58 12.26
CA TYR A 115 3.93 -14.16 13.28
C TYR A 115 3.30 -14.03 14.65
N GLU A 116 3.06 -15.17 15.30
CA GLU A 116 2.68 -15.26 16.71
C GLU A 116 3.79 -15.99 17.47
N ASP A 117 4.33 -15.36 18.50
CA ASP A 117 5.41 -15.92 19.32
C ASP A 117 6.61 -16.41 18.48
N GLY A 118 6.94 -15.69 17.40
CA GLY A 118 8.02 -16.04 16.48
C GLY A 118 7.71 -17.16 15.49
N VAL A 119 6.49 -17.73 15.51
CA VAL A 119 6.06 -18.78 14.61
C VAL A 119 5.19 -18.20 13.49
N ALA A 120 5.56 -18.47 12.23
CA ALA A 120 4.80 -18.08 11.08
C ALA A 120 3.53 -18.92 10.93
N LYS A 121 2.38 -18.28 10.88
CA LYS A 121 1.06 -18.91 10.69
C LYS A 121 0.35 -18.31 9.48
N LYS A 122 -0.15 -19.18 8.60
CA LYS A 122 -1.04 -18.74 7.51
C LYS A 122 -2.44 -18.50 8.08
N GLN A 123 -2.99 -17.31 7.82
CA GLN A 123 -4.38 -17.01 8.16
C GLN A 123 -5.03 -16.15 7.07
N LYS A 124 -6.34 -16.30 6.95
CA LYS A 124 -7.12 -15.39 6.08
C LYS A 124 -7.40 -14.10 6.83
N ALA A 125 -7.15 -12.98 6.16
CA ALA A 125 -7.44 -11.67 6.70
C ALA A 125 -8.19 -10.81 5.67
N PRO A 126 -9.22 -10.05 6.11
CA PRO A 126 -9.86 -9.07 5.26
C PRO A 126 -9.05 -7.78 5.21
N PHE A 127 -8.86 -7.26 4.01
CA PHE A 127 -8.25 -5.96 3.75
C PHE A 127 -9.27 -5.00 3.17
N ARG A 128 -9.11 -3.70 3.44
CA ARG A 128 -9.93 -2.66 2.83
C ARG A 128 -9.73 -2.67 1.32
N ALA A 129 -10.82 -2.55 0.57
CA ALA A 129 -10.78 -2.43 -0.87
C ALA A 129 -11.38 -1.09 -1.30
N TYR A 130 -10.77 -0.48 -2.30
CA TYR A 130 -11.08 0.84 -2.82
C TYR A 130 -11.32 0.77 -4.33
N ASN A 131 -11.84 1.85 -4.92
CA ASN A 131 -12.10 1.95 -6.35
C ASN A 131 -10.96 2.64 -7.11
N SER A 132 -10.00 3.25 -6.40
CA SER A 132 -8.86 3.95 -7.00
C SER A 132 -7.68 4.03 -6.05
N PHE A 133 -6.49 4.33 -6.59
CA PHE A 133 -5.33 4.67 -5.77
C PHE A 133 -5.58 5.91 -4.90
N SER A 134 -6.27 6.91 -5.44
CA SER A 134 -6.61 8.13 -4.70
C SER A 134 -7.43 7.84 -3.45
N GLU A 135 -8.44 6.97 -3.55
CA GLU A 135 -9.23 6.55 -2.38
C GLU A 135 -8.36 5.86 -1.33
N SER A 136 -7.42 5.01 -1.75
CA SER A 136 -6.49 4.34 -0.84
C SER A 136 -5.62 5.32 -0.07
N PHE A 137 -5.01 6.30 -0.76
CA PHE A 137 -4.19 7.33 -0.12
C PHE A 137 -5.00 8.23 0.82
N ASN A 138 -6.22 8.61 0.43
CA ASN A 138 -7.11 9.41 1.26
C ASN A 138 -7.57 8.65 2.53
N ASP A 139 -7.91 7.38 2.38
CA ASP A 139 -8.30 6.55 3.53
C ASP A 139 -7.10 6.29 4.46
N TYR A 140 -5.91 6.07 3.92
CA TYR A 140 -4.68 5.96 4.69
C TYR A 140 -4.44 7.20 5.56
N ALA A 141 -4.59 8.40 5.00
CA ALA A 141 -4.43 9.64 5.75
C ALA A 141 -5.43 9.72 6.91
N ARG A 142 -6.71 9.45 6.65
CA ARG A 142 -7.73 9.39 7.72
C ARG A 142 -7.44 8.31 8.75
N PHE A 143 -7.03 7.14 8.31
CA PHE A 143 -6.66 6.03 9.20
C PHE A 143 -5.56 6.41 10.20
N LEU A 144 -4.53 7.13 9.77
CA LEU A 144 -3.49 7.61 10.66
C LEU A 144 -3.99 8.72 11.60
N GLN A 145 -4.81 9.66 11.09
CA GLN A 145 -5.36 10.76 11.89
C GLN A 145 -6.31 10.26 12.98
N ASP A 146 -7.10 9.25 12.68
CA ASP A 146 -8.13 8.72 13.60
C ASP A 146 -7.55 7.74 14.64
N SER A 147 -6.27 7.42 14.57
CA SER A 147 -5.65 6.45 15.46
C SER A 147 -4.67 7.09 16.43
N GLU A 148 -4.98 7.07 17.71
CA GLU A 148 -4.08 7.55 18.78
C GLU A 148 -2.69 6.91 18.74
N ARG A 149 -2.57 5.65 18.26
CA ARG A 149 -1.30 4.94 18.15
C ARG A 149 -0.28 5.62 17.24
N TYR A 150 -0.75 6.40 16.27
CA TYR A 150 0.10 7.04 15.26
C TYR A 150 0.29 8.54 15.47
N LYS A 151 -0.16 9.05 16.61
CA LYS A 151 -0.05 10.48 16.94
C LYS A 151 1.40 10.98 16.91
N ASP A 152 2.31 10.19 17.48
CA ASP A 152 3.73 10.54 17.47
C ASP A 152 4.33 10.54 16.06
N ALA A 153 3.88 9.62 15.19
CA ALA A 153 4.30 9.60 13.79
C ALA A 153 3.89 10.88 13.04
N LEU A 154 2.69 11.40 13.31
CA LEU A 154 2.21 12.66 12.72
C LEU A 154 2.97 13.89 13.21
N MET A 155 3.66 13.79 14.33
CA MET A 155 4.53 14.87 14.87
C MET A 155 5.92 14.90 14.21
N ALA A 156 6.24 13.93 13.36
CA ALA A 156 7.57 13.83 12.74
C ALA A 156 7.84 14.91 11.68
N GLY A 157 6.79 15.55 11.13
CA GLY A 157 6.93 16.57 10.09
C GLY A 157 7.70 16.04 8.88
N ASP A 158 8.70 16.78 8.41
CA ASP A 158 9.51 16.42 7.24
C ASP A 158 10.58 15.36 7.53
N ASN A 159 10.58 14.76 8.70
CA ASN A 159 11.53 13.70 9.05
C ASN A 159 10.98 12.33 8.70
N ALA A 160 11.23 11.87 7.49
CA ALA A 160 10.75 10.58 6.99
C ALA A 160 11.23 9.38 7.84
N ALA A 161 12.46 9.41 8.32
CA ALA A 161 13.01 8.33 9.15
C ALA A 161 12.33 8.26 10.53
N MET A 162 12.07 9.40 11.13
CA MET A 162 11.35 9.52 12.41
C MET A 162 9.89 9.05 12.24
N PHE A 163 9.23 9.45 11.17
CA PHE A 163 7.88 8.99 10.85
C PHE A 163 7.80 7.46 10.77
N ALA A 164 8.72 6.83 10.04
CA ALA A 164 8.77 5.38 9.92
C ALA A 164 9.04 4.68 11.27
N ALA A 165 9.93 5.22 12.08
CA ALA A 165 10.23 4.69 13.41
C ALA A 165 9.02 4.75 14.35
N TYR A 166 8.27 5.85 14.33
CA TYR A 166 7.05 5.98 15.15
C TYR A 166 5.89 5.12 14.64
N LEU A 167 5.77 4.91 13.33
CA LEU A 167 4.80 3.93 12.79
C LEU A 167 5.10 2.53 13.30
N GLN A 168 6.38 2.13 13.28
CA GLN A 168 6.81 0.83 13.82
C GLN A 168 6.50 0.72 15.31
N LYS A 169 6.85 1.73 16.10
CA LYS A 169 6.56 1.80 17.54
C LYS A 169 5.06 1.74 17.83
N GLY A 170 4.24 2.38 16.99
CA GLY A 170 2.77 2.35 17.07
C GLY A 170 2.15 1.02 16.64
N GLY A 171 2.95 0.06 16.18
CA GLY A 171 2.48 -1.26 15.79
C GLY A 171 1.84 -1.31 14.42
N TYR A 172 2.26 -0.45 13.48
CA TYR A 172 1.76 -0.50 12.10
C TYR A 172 2.11 -1.83 11.42
N ALA A 173 3.27 -2.36 11.72
CA ALA A 173 3.72 -3.67 11.28
C ALA A 173 4.36 -4.44 12.44
N THR A 174 4.29 -5.77 12.38
CA THR A 174 4.91 -6.66 13.37
C THR A 174 6.38 -6.93 13.10
N ASP A 175 6.87 -6.56 11.90
CA ASP A 175 8.27 -6.72 11.50
C ASP A 175 9.17 -5.74 12.28
N PRO A 176 10.13 -6.23 13.07
CA PRO A 176 11.05 -5.38 13.84
C PRO A 176 11.97 -4.54 12.95
N ASN A 177 12.11 -4.89 11.68
CA ASN A 177 12.93 -4.17 10.69
C ASN A 177 12.11 -3.22 9.79
N TYR A 178 10.86 -2.96 10.13
CA TYR A 178 9.95 -2.17 9.29
C TYR A 178 10.50 -0.79 8.95
N SER A 179 10.91 -0.01 9.95
CA SER A 179 11.46 1.33 9.74
C SER A 179 12.77 1.32 8.96
N GLN A 180 13.63 0.32 9.19
CA GLN A 180 14.87 0.15 8.43
C GLN A 180 14.59 -0.15 6.95
N LYS A 181 13.60 -0.98 6.66
CA LYS A 181 13.19 -1.28 5.28
C LYS A 181 12.67 -0.04 4.56
N ILE A 182 11.90 0.80 5.24
CA ILE A 182 11.47 2.09 4.69
C ILE A 182 12.69 2.98 4.41
N GLY A 183 13.63 3.07 5.35
CA GLY A 183 14.87 3.81 5.17
C GLY A 183 15.69 3.35 3.96
N ASN A 184 15.76 2.06 3.73
CA ASN A 184 16.44 1.50 2.55
C ASN A 184 15.77 1.94 1.24
N ILE A 185 14.44 1.98 1.20
CA ILE A 185 13.68 2.46 0.04
C ILE A 185 13.93 3.96 -0.19
N LEU A 186 13.89 4.76 0.87
CA LEU A 186 14.18 6.20 0.81
C LEU A 186 15.59 6.50 0.26
N SER A 187 16.54 5.60 0.46
CA SER A 187 17.93 5.72 -0.01
C SER A 187 18.11 5.33 -1.48
N THR A 188 17.10 4.81 -2.13
CA THR A 188 17.19 4.43 -3.55
C THR A 188 17.26 5.66 -4.46
N LYS A 189 17.82 5.49 -5.65
CA LYS A 189 17.92 6.56 -6.66
C LYS A 189 16.56 7.18 -7.01
N TRP A 190 15.50 6.39 -7.00
CA TRP A 190 14.16 6.86 -7.36
C TRP A 190 13.56 7.85 -6.35
N PHE A 191 13.94 7.74 -5.08
CA PHE A 191 13.50 8.66 -4.02
C PHE A 191 14.41 9.88 -3.86
N LYS A 192 15.70 9.76 -4.20
CA LYS A 192 16.66 10.88 -4.09
C LYS A 192 16.35 12.03 -5.04
N THR A 193 15.66 11.78 -6.13
CA THR A 193 15.31 12.79 -7.15
C THR A 193 13.96 13.46 -6.90
N LEU A 194 13.18 13.01 -5.89
CA LEU A 194 11.90 13.63 -5.55
C LEU A 194 12.10 14.93 -4.78
N LEU A 195 11.37 15.97 -5.20
CA LEU A 195 11.36 17.31 -4.60
C LEU A 195 10.04 17.58 -3.89
#